data_e7d4c0660ee153a24a5cf9d3f327657d
#
_entry.id   e7d4c0660ee153a24a5cf9d3f327657d
#
_cell.length_a   1.000
_cell.length_b   1.000
_cell.length_c   1.000
_cell.angle_alpha   90.00
_cell.angle_beta   90.00
_cell.angle_gamma   90.00
#
_symmetry.space_group_name_H-M   'P 1'
#
loop_
_entity.id
_entity.type
_entity.pdbx_description
1 polymer ?
#
loop_
_entity_poly.entity_id
_entity_poly.type
_entity_poly.pdbx_seq_one_letter_code
_entity_poly.pdbx_strand_id
1 'polypeptide(L)'
;MKKGTFEVKVGLAEMLKGGVIMDVTNVEQAKIAEDAGAVSVMALERIPADIRAMGGIARMSNPEMILKIKEAVSIPVMAKCRIGHFAEAQILQEIGVDFIDESEVLTPADEENHIWKKDFVVPFVCGCRNLGEALRRIGEGAAMIRTKGEPGTGDIVEAVRHMRKIVMEIRRL
;
A
#
# COMPACT_ATOMS: atom_id res chain seq x y z
N MET A 1 -14.80 12.69 16.26
CA MET A 1 -13.41 12.89 15.77
C MET A 1 -13.47 13.37 14.32
N LYS A 2 -12.67 14.37 13.92
CA LYS A 2 -12.69 14.90 12.54
C LYS A 2 -12.04 13.86 11.62
N LYS A 3 -12.78 13.36 10.64
CA LYS A 3 -12.28 12.35 9.68
C LYS A 3 -11.06 12.89 8.90
N GLY A 4 -10.08 12.04 8.59
CA GLY A 4 -8.95 12.35 7.72
C GLY A 4 -7.82 13.17 8.35
N THR A 5 -7.80 13.38 9.66
CA THR A 5 -6.63 13.97 10.34
C THR A 5 -5.46 12.98 10.34
N PHE A 6 -4.24 13.49 10.46
CA PHE A 6 -3.04 12.63 10.48
C PHE A 6 -3.08 11.64 11.64
N GLU A 7 -3.53 12.06 12.82
CA GLU A 7 -3.68 11.19 14.00
C GLU A 7 -4.65 10.04 13.74
N VAL A 8 -5.78 10.29 13.06
CA VAL A 8 -6.74 9.24 12.70
C VAL A 8 -6.13 8.26 11.70
N LYS A 9 -5.43 8.77 10.68
CA LYS A 9 -4.76 7.93 9.67
C LYS A 9 -3.68 7.05 10.28
N VAL A 10 -2.86 7.59 11.17
CA VAL A 10 -1.84 6.83 11.90
C VAL A 10 -2.48 5.81 12.84
N GLY A 11 -3.56 6.18 13.54
CA GLY A 11 -4.30 5.27 14.42
C GLY A 11 -4.86 4.06 13.65
N LEU A 12 -5.38 4.26 12.44
CA LEU A 12 -5.81 3.17 11.56
C LEU A 12 -4.65 2.24 11.18
N ALA A 13 -3.48 2.81 10.86
CA ALA A 13 -2.29 2.03 10.55
C ALA A 13 -1.77 1.23 11.77
N GLU A 14 -1.81 1.80 12.98
CA GLU A 14 -1.44 1.11 14.22
C GLU A 14 -2.32 -0.10 14.53
N MET A 15 -3.60 -0.09 14.12
CA MET A 15 -4.50 -1.25 14.28
C MET A 15 -4.03 -2.49 13.50
N LEU A 16 -3.21 -2.33 12.47
CA LEU A 16 -2.68 -3.43 11.66
C LEU A 16 -1.36 -4.00 12.19
N LYS A 17 -0.80 -3.39 13.24
CA LYS A 17 0.52 -3.73 13.79
C LYS A 17 0.57 -5.16 14.32
N GLY A 18 1.61 -5.88 13.93
CA GLY A 18 1.82 -7.28 14.31
C GLY A 18 0.98 -8.29 13.54
N GLY A 19 0.11 -7.84 12.65
CA GLY A 19 -0.69 -8.70 11.79
C GLY A 19 -0.09 -8.90 10.39
N VAL A 20 -0.78 -9.70 9.59
CA VAL A 20 -0.42 -10.00 8.19
C VAL A 20 -1.38 -9.29 7.26
N ILE A 21 -0.84 -8.62 6.23
CA ILE A 21 -1.59 -8.06 5.11
C ILE A 21 -1.36 -9.00 3.92
N MET A 22 -2.43 -9.59 3.39
CA MET A 22 -2.34 -10.57 2.30
C MET A 22 -2.70 -9.94 0.95
N ASP A 23 -1.84 -10.14 -0.05
CA ASP A 23 -2.16 -9.85 -1.46
C ASP A 23 -3.19 -10.88 -1.95
N VAL A 24 -4.30 -10.41 -2.51
CA VAL A 24 -5.40 -11.25 -3.00
C VAL A 24 -5.86 -10.76 -4.38
N THR A 25 -6.21 -11.71 -5.27
CA THR A 25 -6.59 -11.40 -6.65
C THR A 25 -8.08 -11.65 -6.95
N ASN A 26 -8.81 -12.18 -5.98
CA ASN A 26 -10.25 -12.45 -6.09
C ASN A 26 -10.90 -12.58 -4.71
N VAL A 27 -12.23 -12.68 -4.72
CA VAL A 27 -13.08 -12.81 -3.51
C VAL A 27 -12.77 -14.07 -2.71
N GLU A 28 -12.50 -15.19 -3.37
CA GLU A 28 -12.22 -16.46 -2.70
C GLU A 28 -10.92 -16.36 -1.88
N GLN A 29 -9.85 -15.84 -2.48
CA GLN A 29 -8.58 -15.61 -1.78
C GLN A 29 -8.74 -14.63 -0.61
N ALA A 30 -9.57 -13.59 -0.78
CA ALA A 30 -9.82 -12.62 0.28
C ALA A 30 -10.49 -13.27 1.51
N LYS A 31 -11.48 -14.13 1.30
CA LYS A 31 -12.13 -14.89 2.38
C LYS A 31 -11.17 -15.86 3.06
N ILE A 32 -10.36 -16.59 2.29
CA ILE A 32 -9.34 -17.49 2.83
C ILE A 32 -8.33 -16.71 3.69
N ALA A 33 -7.91 -15.52 3.25
CA ALA A 33 -7.00 -14.67 4.00
C ALA A 33 -7.62 -14.20 5.33
N GLU A 34 -8.87 -13.76 5.31
CA GLU A 34 -9.61 -13.36 6.51
C GLU A 34 -9.78 -14.54 7.48
N ASP A 35 -10.22 -15.70 6.99
CA ASP A 35 -10.39 -16.92 7.80
C ASP A 35 -9.07 -17.40 8.41
N ALA A 36 -7.95 -17.18 7.72
CA ALA A 36 -6.60 -17.47 8.22
C ALA A 36 -6.08 -16.44 9.24
N GLY A 37 -6.83 -15.37 9.52
CA GLY A 37 -6.49 -14.34 10.49
C GLY A 37 -5.66 -13.18 9.96
N ALA A 38 -5.69 -12.91 8.65
CA ALA A 38 -5.12 -11.68 8.10
C ALA A 38 -5.83 -10.46 8.70
N VAL A 39 -5.08 -9.40 8.99
CA VAL A 39 -5.63 -8.15 9.53
C VAL A 39 -6.09 -7.19 8.46
N SER A 40 -5.70 -7.43 7.21
CA SER A 40 -6.09 -6.67 6.04
C SER A 40 -5.75 -7.46 4.77
N VAL A 41 -6.40 -7.12 3.66
CA VAL A 41 -6.05 -7.63 2.32
C VAL A 41 -5.67 -6.49 1.39
N MET A 42 -4.75 -6.77 0.45
CA MET A 42 -4.40 -5.90 -0.65
C MET A 42 -5.04 -6.44 -1.92
N ALA A 43 -6.03 -5.74 -2.45
CA ALA A 43 -6.73 -6.13 -3.67
C ALA A 43 -5.90 -5.79 -4.92
N LEU A 44 -5.52 -6.82 -5.66
CA LEU A 44 -4.65 -6.74 -6.85
C LEU A 44 -5.25 -7.57 -8.00
N GLU A 45 -5.13 -7.14 -9.24
CA GLU A 45 -5.40 -8.01 -10.39
C GLU A 45 -4.27 -9.02 -10.61
N ARG A 46 -3.04 -8.61 -10.29
CA ARG A 46 -1.83 -9.41 -10.42
C ARG A 46 -0.91 -9.14 -9.24
N ILE A 47 -0.31 -10.17 -8.67
CA ILE A 47 0.68 -10.00 -7.62
C ILE A 47 1.98 -9.39 -8.20
N PRO A 48 2.83 -8.77 -7.36
CA PRO A 48 4.05 -8.08 -7.82
C PRO A 48 4.97 -8.96 -8.68
N ALA A 49 5.08 -10.25 -8.36
CA ALA A 49 5.88 -11.20 -9.14
C ALA A 49 5.37 -11.36 -10.57
N ASP A 50 4.05 -11.47 -10.75
CA ASP A 50 3.42 -11.60 -12.07
C ASP A 50 3.55 -10.32 -12.89
N ILE A 51 3.39 -9.15 -12.25
CA ILE A 51 3.57 -7.86 -12.91
C ILE A 51 4.99 -7.75 -13.49
N ARG A 52 6.00 -8.15 -12.74
CA ARG A 52 7.40 -8.11 -13.19
C ARG A 52 7.69 -9.15 -14.27
N ALA A 53 7.12 -10.35 -14.17
CA ALA A 53 7.32 -11.41 -15.16
C ALA A 53 6.69 -11.07 -16.51
N MET A 54 5.49 -10.47 -16.50
CA MET A 54 4.76 -10.12 -17.73
C MET A 54 5.29 -8.86 -18.40
N GLY A 55 5.87 -7.92 -17.64
CA GLY A 55 6.26 -6.61 -18.14
C GLY A 55 5.08 -5.76 -18.59
N GLY A 56 5.36 -4.67 -19.33
CA GLY A 56 4.35 -3.76 -19.84
C GLY A 56 3.84 -2.78 -18.78
N ILE A 57 2.73 -2.10 -19.08
CA ILE A 57 2.14 -1.09 -18.19
C ILE A 57 1.24 -1.76 -17.16
N ALA A 58 1.55 -1.55 -15.89
CA ALA A 58 0.73 -1.94 -14.75
C ALA A 58 0.03 -0.71 -14.16
N ARG A 59 -1.29 -0.79 -14.02
CA ARG A 59 -2.15 0.29 -13.53
C ARG A 59 -2.90 -0.14 -12.27
N MET A 60 -3.66 0.77 -11.69
CA MET A 60 -4.65 0.48 -10.66
C MET A 60 -5.57 -0.67 -11.09
N SER A 61 -5.88 -1.56 -10.16
CA SER A 61 -6.81 -2.68 -10.40
C SER A 61 -8.24 -2.18 -10.69
N ASN A 62 -9.02 -3.01 -11.37
CA ASN A 62 -10.40 -2.70 -11.73
C ASN A 62 -11.23 -2.37 -10.49
N PRO A 63 -11.90 -1.20 -10.41
CA PRO A 63 -12.74 -0.81 -9.30
C PRO A 63 -13.82 -1.84 -8.93
N GLU A 64 -14.43 -2.49 -9.92
CA GLU A 64 -15.46 -3.50 -9.68
C GLU A 64 -14.93 -4.72 -8.92
N MET A 65 -13.70 -5.15 -9.23
CA MET A 65 -13.05 -6.24 -8.50
C MET A 65 -12.78 -5.83 -7.05
N ILE A 66 -12.28 -4.61 -6.84
CA ILE A 66 -12.00 -4.08 -5.49
C ILE A 66 -13.29 -4.03 -4.68
N LEU A 67 -14.38 -3.53 -5.26
CA LEU A 67 -15.70 -3.47 -4.60
C LEU A 67 -16.21 -4.87 -4.22
N LYS A 68 -16.10 -5.87 -5.11
CA LYS A 68 -16.49 -7.25 -4.81
C LYS A 68 -15.68 -7.84 -3.64
N ILE A 69 -14.39 -7.55 -3.56
CA ILE A 69 -13.56 -7.98 -2.43
C ILE A 69 -14.01 -7.27 -1.15
N LYS A 70 -14.26 -5.95 -1.19
CA LYS A 70 -14.75 -5.19 -0.04
C LYS A 70 -16.08 -5.70 0.51
N GLU A 71 -16.99 -6.10 -0.37
CA GLU A 71 -18.28 -6.65 0.04
C GLU A 71 -18.17 -8.05 0.67
N ALA A 72 -17.08 -8.75 0.39
CA ALA A 72 -16.91 -10.15 0.76
C ALA A 72 -16.19 -10.38 2.10
N VAL A 73 -15.46 -9.37 2.62
CA VAL A 73 -14.68 -9.47 3.85
C VAL A 73 -15.02 -8.34 4.83
N SER A 74 -14.79 -8.58 6.12
CA SER A 74 -14.99 -7.59 7.19
C SER A 74 -13.70 -6.85 7.58
N ILE A 75 -12.55 -7.38 7.19
CA ILE A 75 -11.24 -6.78 7.43
C ILE A 75 -10.94 -5.65 6.42
N PRO A 76 -10.09 -4.68 6.77
CA PRO A 76 -9.73 -3.57 5.88
C PRO A 76 -9.21 -4.04 4.51
N VAL A 77 -9.63 -3.32 3.46
CA VAL A 77 -9.19 -3.58 2.08
C VAL A 77 -8.32 -2.43 1.60
N MET A 78 -7.12 -2.76 1.17
CA MET A 78 -6.17 -1.86 0.53
C MET A 78 -6.19 -2.02 -0.99
N ALA A 79 -5.86 -0.96 -1.71
CA ALA A 79 -5.62 -1.02 -3.15
C ALA A 79 -4.47 -0.11 -3.56
N LYS A 80 -3.86 -0.40 -4.72
CA LYS A 80 -2.68 0.31 -5.23
C LYS A 80 -3.04 1.35 -6.27
N CYS A 81 -2.44 2.53 -6.17
CA CYS A 81 -2.36 3.51 -7.25
C CYS A 81 -0.92 3.67 -7.74
N ARG A 82 -0.76 4.18 -8.95
CA ARG A 82 0.56 4.51 -9.52
C ARG A 82 1.17 5.72 -8.81
N ILE A 83 2.49 5.75 -8.70
CA ILE A 83 3.21 6.92 -8.17
C ILE A 83 2.83 8.17 -8.97
N GLY A 84 2.44 9.23 -8.26
CA GLY A 84 2.05 10.53 -8.82
C GLY A 84 0.66 10.58 -9.48
N HIS A 85 -0.07 9.47 -9.54
CA HIS A 85 -1.38 9.43 -10.20
C HIS A 85 -2.52 9.76 -9.24
N PHE A 86 -2.70 11.06 -8.95
CA PHE A 86 -3.71 11.52 -8.00
C PHE A 86 -5.15 11.11 -8.39
N ALA A 87 -5.47 11.02 -9.69
CA ALA A 87 -6.80 10.63 -10.13
C ALA A 87 -7.13 9.16 -9.78
N GLU A 88 -6.16 8.22 -9.90
CA GLU A 88 -6.35 6.85 -9.40
C GLU A 88 -6.61 6.84 -7.88
N ALA A 89 -5.86 7.63 -7.13
CA ALA A 89 -6.07 7.74 -5.68
C ALA A 89 -7.45 8.33 -5.33
N GLN A 90 -7.95 9.31 -6.10
CA GLN A 90 -9.29 9.84 -5.93
C GLN A 90 -10.37 8.78 -6.19
N ILE A 91 -10.22 7.98 -7.26
CA ILE A 91 -11.12 6.87 -7.54
C ILE A 91 -11.12 5.86 -6.37
N LEU A 92 -9.95 5.48 -5.87
CA LEU A 92 -9.84 4.55 -4.75
C LEU A 92 -10.49 5.10 -3.47
N GLN A 93 -10.32 6.39 -3.20
CA GLN A 93 -10.99 7.05 -2.09
C GLN A 93 -12.51 7.05 -2.24
N GLU A 94 -13.04 7.34 -3.44
CA GLU A 94 -14.48 7.38 -3.71
C GLU A 94 -15.13 5.99 -3.59
N ILE A 95 -14.47 4.93 -4.04
CA ILE A 95 -14.95 3.55 -3.83
C ILE A 95 -14.77 3.08 -2.38
N GLY A 96 -14.14 3.90 -1.54
CA GLY A 96 -14.07 3.73 -0.11
C GLY A 96 -13.10 2.65 0.35
N VAL A 97 -11.94 2.47 -0.30
CA VAL A 97 -10.89 1.61 0.24
C VAL A 97 -10.39 2.14 1.59
N ASP A 98 -9.92 1.26 2.46
CA ASP A 98 -9.49 1.63 3.80
C ASP A 98 -8.06 2.20 3.82
N PHE A 99 -7.21 1.79 2.87
CA PHE A 99 -5.86 2.32 2.65
C PHE A 99 -5.54 2.37 1.15
N ILE A 100 -4.74 3.35 0.76
CA ILE A 100 -4.20 3.46 -0.60
C ILE A 100 -2.69 3.23 -0.54
N ASP A 101 -2.18 2.26 -1.30
CA ASP A 101 -0.74 2.04 -1.50
C ASP A 101 -0.30 2.75 -2.79
N GLU A 102 0.39 3.88 -2.64
CA GLU A 102 1.07 4.53 -3.77
C GLU A 102 2.34 3.75 -4.09
N SER A 103 2.27 2.93 -5.14
CA SER A 103 3.16 1.77 -5.28
C SER A 103 4.08 1.84 -6.49
N GLU A 104 5.37 1.61 -6.22
CA GLU A 104 6.42 1.41 -7.24
C GLU A 104 6.29 0.08 -8.00
N VAL A 105 5.40 -0.81 -7.59
CA VAL A 105 5.10 -2.06 -8.31
C VAL A 105 4.34 -1.76 -9.60
N LEU A 106 3.51 -0.72 -9.58
CA LEU A 106 2.81 -0.23 -10.77
C LEU A 106 3.72 0.71 -11.57
N THR A 107 3.38 0.91 -12.84
CA THR A 107 4.11 1.84 -13.71
C THR A 107 3.92 3.29 -13.21
N PRO A 108 4.99 4.02 -12.86
CA PRO A 108 4.86 5.39 -12.39
C PRO A 108 4.14 6.28 -13.42
N ALA A 109 3.30 7.18 -12.94
CA ALA A 109 2.69 8.25 -13.75
C ALA A 109 3.50 9.56 -13.67
N ASP A 110 4.29 9.71 -12.59
CA ASP A 110 5.24 10.79 -12.40
C ASP A 110 6.55 10.20 -11.87
N GLU A 111 7.68 10.53 -12.48
CA GLU A 111 9.01 10.03 -12.09
C GLU A 111 9.64 10.84 -10.96
N GLU A 112 9.20 12.09 -10.78
CA GLU A 112 9.78 13.03 -9.83
C GLU A 112 8.92 13.20 -8.57
N ASN A 113 7.59 13.24 -8.74
CA ASN A 113 6.68 13.62 -7.67
C ASN A 113 5.76 12.47 -7.24
N HIS A 114 5.60 12.34 -5.94
CA HIS A 114 4.56 11.52 -5.33
C HIS A 114 3.30 12.36 -5.08
N ILE A 115 2.17 11.66 -4.89
CA ILE A 115 0.90 12.30 -4.54
C ILE A 115 1.04 13.05 -3.22
N TRP A 116 0.44 14.27 -3.13
CA TRP A 116 0.32 15.01 -1.88
C TRP A 116 -0.83 14.41 -1.05
N LYS A 117 -0.49 13.54 -0.11
CA LYS A 117 -1.43 12.68 0.62
C LYS A 117 -2.25 13.41 1.69
N LYS A 118 -1.85 14.65 2.03
CA LYS A 118 -2.60 15.48 2.99
C LYS A 118 -3.95 15.94 2.46
N ASP A 119 -4.13 15.93 1.14
CA ASP A 119 -5.41 16.29 0.49
C ASP A 119 -6.45 15.16 0.54
N PHE A 120 -6.06 13.97 0.98
CA PHE A 120 -6.92 12.80 1.06
C PHE A 120 -7.37 12.50 2.48
N VAL A 121 -8.57 11.91 2.62
CA VAL A 121 -9.12 11.44 3.90
C VAL A 121 -8.58 10.05 4.24
N VAL A 122 -8.35 9.22 3.23
CA VAL A 122 -7.85 7.84 3.34
C VAL A 122 -6.35 7.84 3.70
N PRO A 123 -5.88 6.96 4.62
CA PRO A 123 -4.47 6.79 4.90
C PRO A 123 -3.72 6.18 3.72
N PHE A 124 -2.49 6.64 3.51
CA PHE A 124 -1.59 6.12 2.48
C PHE A 124 -0.49 5.26 3.06
N VAL A 125 -0.16 4.22 2.30
CA VAL A 125 1.02 3.36 2.49
C VAL A 125 2.01 3.65 1.37
N CYS A 126 3.31 3.72 1.68
CA CYS A 126 4.36 3.91 0.68
C CYS A 126 5.56 3.02 0.95
N GLY A 127 6.20 2.56 -0.12
CA GLY A 127 7.45 1.83 -0.05
C GLY A 127 8.65 2.75 0.17
N CYS A 128 9.64 2.27 0.93
CA CYS A 128 10.95 2.92 1.03
C CYS A 128 12.08 1.90 1.17
N ARG A 129 13.30 2.29 0.77
CA ARG A 129 14.54 1.50 0.90
C ARG A 129 15.49 2.05 1.97
N ASN A 130 15.28 3.29 2.39
CA ASN A 130 16.13 4.02 3.32
C ASN A 130 15.33 5.09 4.08
N LEU A 131 15.95 5.67 5.11
CA LEU A 131 15.31 6.66 5.97
C LEU A 131 14.92 7.94 5.20
N GLY A 132 15.75 8.39 4.26
CA GLY A 132 15.45 9.59 3.48
C GLY A 132 14.18 9.44 2.64
N GLU A 133 13.98 8.28 1.98
CA GLU A 133 12.72 7.98 1.28
C GLU A 133 11.53 7.95 2.25
N ALA A 134 11.68 7.28 3.40
CA ALA A 134 10.64 7.20 4.41
C ALA A 134 10.21 8.59 4.90
N LEU A 135 11.16 9.44 5.25
CA LEU A 135 10.89 10.79 5.74
C LEU A 135 10.18 11.67 4.69
N ARG A 136 10.55 11.55 3.42
CA ARG A 136 9.85 12.25 2.35
C ARG A 136 8.40 11.80 2.22
N ARG A 137 8.13 10.49 2.25
CA ARG A 137 6.75 9.95 2.19
C ARG A 137 5.92 10.38 3.41
N ILE A 138 6.50 10.37 4.60
CA ILE A 138 5.84 10.88 5.82
C ILE A 138 5.57 12.39 5.72
N GLY A 139 6.53 13.16 5.22
CA GLY A 139 6.37 14.59 4.98
C GLY A 139 5.22 14.93 4.03
N GLU A 140 4.98 14.10 3.02
CA GLU A 140 3.85 14.18 2.09
C GLU A 140 2.53 13.73 2.73
N GLY A 141 2.54 13.06 3.89
CA GLY A 141 1.37 12.62 4.63
C GLY A 141 1.10 11.11 4.61
N ALA A 142 2.09 10.29 4.24
CA ALA A 142 1.96 8.84 4.38
C ALA A 142 1.81 8.46 5.86
N ALA A 143 0.85 7.58 6.16
CA ALA A 143 0.56 7.09 7.50
C ALA A 143 1.26 5.75 7.81
N MET A 144 1.70 5.03 6.78
CA MET A 144 2.40 3.76 6.92
C MET A 144 3.54 3.67 5.89
N ILE A 145 4.65 3.11 6.33
CA ILE A 145 5.82 2.83 5.48
C ILE A 145 6.03 1.31 5.43
N ARG A 146 6.30 0.80 4.25
CA ARG A 146 6.70 -0.58 4.00
C ARG A 146 8.05 -0.66 3.29
N THR A 147 8.64 -1.83 3.23
CA THR A 147 9.74 -2.08 2.28
C THR A 147 9.24 -1.94 0.84
N LYS A 148 10.12 -1.62 -0.11
CA LYS A 148 9.73 -1.52 -1.52
C LYS A 148 9.43 -2.89 -2.14
N GLY A 149 8.90 -2.90 -3.37
CA GLY A 149 8.30 -4.05 -4.03
C GLY A 149 9.22 -5.21 -4.39
N GLU A 150 10.55 -5.08 -4.26
CA GLU A 150 11.48 -6.18 -4.54
C GLU A 150 11.15 -7.44 -3.72
N PRO A 151 10.87 -7.37 -2.40
CA PRO A 151 10.45 -8.53 -1.61
C PRO A 151 9.19 -9.23 -2.15
N GLY A 152 8.28 -8.50 -2.77
CA GLY A 152 7.07 -9.04 -3.40
C GLY A 152 7.32 -9.98 -4.58
N THR A 153 8.56 -10.13 -5.03
CA THR A 153 8.99 -11.12 -6.02
C THR A 153 9.48 -12.43 -5.40
N GLY A 154 9.43 -12.56 -4.06
CA GLY A 154 9.95 -13.69 -3.30
C GLY A 154 11.38 -13.48 -2.76
N ASP A 155 12.03 -12.35 -3.07
CA ASP A 155 13.37 -12.04 -2.58
C ASP A 155 13.31 -11.38 -1.20
N ILE A 156 13.19 -12.19 -0.15
CA ILE A 156 13.10 -11.74 1.24
C ILE A 156 14.38 -11.01 1.72
N VAL A 157 15.51 -11.25 1.08
CA VAL A 157 16.79 -10.57 1.40
C VAL A 157 16.66 -9.06 1.21
N GLU A 158 15.90 -8.61 0.22
CA GLU A 158 15.66 -7.19 -0.01
C GLU A 158 14.86 -6.54 1.14
N ALA A 159 13.87 -7.23 1.71
CA ALA A 159 13.14 -6.73 2.88
C ALA A 159 14.10 -6.52 4.07
N VAL A 160 14.95 -7.50 4.34
CA VAL A 160 15.97 -7.42 5.41
C VAL A 160 16.93 -6.27 5.15
N ARG A 161 17.38 -6.08 3.91
CA ARG A 161 18.29 -4.99 3.52
C ARG A 161 17.66 -3.62 3.78
N HIS A 162 16.42 -3.40 3.35
CA HIS A 162 15.70 -2.13 3.57
C HIS A 162 15.53 -1.84 5.06
N MET A 163 15.03 -2.81 5.83
CA MET A 163 14.82 -2.65 7.27
C MET A 163 16.12 -2.37 8.03
N ARG A 164 17.18 -3.12 7.76
CA ARG A 164 18.49 -2.89 8.38
C ARG A 164 19.05 -1.51 8.05
N LYS A 165 18.90 -1.07 6.80
CA LYS A 165 19.39 0.25 6.37
C LYS A 165 18.66 1.36 7.12
N ILE A 166 17.32 1.30 7.19
CA ILE A 166 16.52 2.30 7.93
C ILE A 166 16.90 2.34 9.39
N VAL A 167 16.97 1.19 10.08
CA VAL A 167 17.33 1.12 11.50
C VAL A 167 18.75 1.65 11.75
N MET A 168 19.69 1.35 10.87
CA MET A 168 21.06 1.86 10.96
C MET A 168 21.12 3.37 10.77
N GLU A 169 20.37 3.91 9.82
CA GLU A 169 20.31 5.36 9.55
C GLU A 169 19.66 6.12 10.71
N ILE A 170 18.59 5.58 11.32
CA ILE A 170 17.98 6.15 12.54
C ILE A 170 18.98 6.21 13.70
N ARG A 171 19.79 5.16 13.88
CA ARG A 171 20.79 5.12 14.97
C ARG A 171 21.97 6.08 14.79
N ARG A 172 22.13 6.66 13.61
CA ARG A 172 23.19 7.65 13.30
C ARG A 172 22.75 9.09 13.53
N LEU A 173 21.46 9.33 13.71
CA LEU A 173 20.89 10.63 14.11
C LEU A 173 21.05 10.86 15.61
#